data_7dbe451767a3e2ed7b18bcbd1f07b02a
#
_entry.id   7dbe451767a3e2ed7b18bcbd1f07b02a
#
_cell.length_a   1.000
_cell.length_b   1.000
_cell.length_c   1.000
_cell.angle_alpha   90.00
_cell.angle_beta   90.00
_cell.angle_gamma   90.00
#
_symmetry.space_group_name_H-M   'P 1'
#
loop_
_entity.id
_entity.type
_entity.pdbx_description
1 polymer ?
#
loop_
_entity_poly.entity_id
_entity_poly.type
_entity_poly.pdbx_seq_one_letter_code
_entity_poly.pdbx_strand_id
1 'polypeptide(L)'
;MSQTLTTNQVSSPYAMYEKENKVALLPYEVLRVASQFVSKDESKYLITGIHLKVNKNEILIGSTDGHRMFYFQFPKDVLGFELKKDITIPGSIFKTQVKNATKVLITDDLITFQNVEIKISSVPYREIEGTYPNILQLIPDSFTNNFEGKEFTFN
;
A
#
# COMPACT_ATOMS: atom_id res chain seq x y z
N MET A 1 26.67 27.59 16.73
CA MET A 1 25.98 27.27 16.79
C MET A 1 25.29 26.58 16.52
N SER A 2 25.13 26.37 16.65
CA SER A 2 24.44 25.74 16.55
C SER A 2 23.67 25.39 16.39
N GLN A 3 23.54 25.10 16.09
CA GLN A 3 22.61 24.79 15.96
C GLN A 3 21.92 24.31 16.39
N THR A 4 22.33 24.53 16.44
CA THR A 4 21.15 24.41 17.11
C THR A 4 20.12 23.57 16.53
N LEU A 5 20.04 22.46 16.93
CA LEU A 5 18.93 21.66 16.54
C LEU A 5 17.75 22.15 17.28
N THR A 6 16.85 22.72 16.54
CA THR A 6 15.59 23.09 17.11
C THR A 6 14.68 21.89 17.12
N THR A 7 13.56 22.02 17.78
CA THR A 7 12.56 20.96 17.76
C THR A 7 12.06 20.67 16.35
N ASN A 8 12.17 21.61 15.45
CA ASN A 8 11.81 21.38 14.06
C ASN A 8 12.70 20.36 13.40
N GLN A 9 13.91 20.21 13.91
CA GLN A 9 14.85 19.25 13.36
C GLN A 9 14.52 17.83 13.78
N VAL A 10 13.65 17.68 14.76
CA VAL A 10 13.24 16.37 15.25
C VAL A 10 11.92 15.95 14.62
N SER A 11 11.54 16.55 13.52
CA SER A 11 10.24 16.31 12.95
C SER A 11 10.07 14.85 12.59
N SER A 12 10.54 14.44 11.50
CA SER A 12 10.24 13.10 10.99
C SER A 12 11.52 12.33 10.74
N PRO A 13 11.62 11.08 11.19
CA PRO A 13 12.75 10.23 10.81
C PRO A 13 12.75 9.92 9.31
N TYR A 14 11.69 10.27 8.62
CA TYR A 14 11.55 9.98 7.19
C TYR A 14 11.73 11.21 6.31
N ALA A 15 12.26 12.28 6.87
CA ALA A 15 12.45 13.53 6.12
C ALA A 15 13.30 13.34 4.88
N MET A 16 14.21 12.37 4.87
CA MET A 16 15.03 12.08 3.72
C MET A 16 14.25 11.63 2.48
N TYR A 17 13.00 11.22 2.67
CA TYR A 17 12.17 10.76 1.55
C TYR A 17 11.22 11.83 1.02
N GLU A 18 11.32 13.05 1.51
CA GLU A 18 10.36 14.11 1.13
C GLU A 18 10.34 14.40 -0.37
N LYS A 19 11.44 14.16 -1.06
CA LYS A 19 11.52 14.42 -2.51
C LYS A 19 11.01 13.28 -3.35
N GLU A 20 10.72 12.13 -2.76
CA GLU A 20 10.21 11.00 -3.50
C GLU A 20 8.70 11.13 -3.71
N ASN A 21 8.19 10.55 -4.78
CA ASN A 21 6.78 10.61 -5.13
C ASN A 21 5.98 9.44 -4.56
N LYS A 22 6.64 8.32 -4.31
CA LYS A 22 5.98 7.09 -3.88
C LYS A 22 6.54 6.69 -2.54
N VAL A 23 6.08 7.36 -1.49
CA VAL A 23 6.50 7.03 -0.14
C VAL A 23 5.27 6.72 0.69
N ALA A 24 5.24 5.52 1.22
CA ALA A 24 4.16 5.09 2.09
C ALA A 24 4.68 4.08 3.10
N LEU A 25 4.17 4.18 4.32
CA LEU A 25 4.45 3.18 5.35
C LEU A 25 3.14 2.48 5.66
N LEU A 26 3.07 1.19 5.38
CA LEU A 26 1.83 0.44 5.42
C LEU A 26 1.98 -0.82 6.27
N PRO A 27 0.88 -1.31 6.86
CA PRO A 27 0.92 -2.57 7.59
C PRO A 27 1.25 -3.72 6.65
N TYR A 28 2.21 -4.53 7.03
CA TYR A 28 2.63 -5.67 6.21
C TYR A 28 1.49 -6.65 5.96
N GLU A 29 0.72 -6.96 6.99
CA GLU A 29 -0.34 -7.97 6.87
C GLU A 29 -1.41 -7.58 5.88
N VAL A 30 -1.72 -6.29 5.78
CA VAL A 30 -2.72 -5.81 4.81
C VAL A 30 -2.25 -6.07 3.39
N LEU A 31 -0.97 -5.77 3.10
CA LEU A 31 -0.43 -6.01 1.77
C LEU A 31 -0.30 -7.51 1.48
N ARG A 32 0.03 -8.29 2.49
CA ARG A 32 0.12 -9.73 2.32
C ARG A 32 -1.23 -10.34 1.99
N VAL A 33 -2.29 -9.93 2.67
CA VAL A 33 -3.63 -10.40 2.38
C VAL A 33 -4.05 -9.93 0.98
N ALA A 34 -3.80 -8.66 0.66
CA ALA A 34 -4.13 -8.13 -0.67
C ALA A 34 -3.45 -8.93 -1.78
N SER A 35 -2.23 -9.39 -1.55
CA SER A 35 -1.50 -10.17 -2.56
C SER A 35 -2.16 -11.49 -2.89
N GLN A 36 -3.02 -11.99 -2.03
CA GLN A 36 -3.73 -13.25 -2.27
C GLN A 36 -4.91 -13.08 -3.22
N PHE A 37 -5.28 -11.84 -3.52
CA PHE A 37 -6.43 -11.52 -4.37
C PHE A 37 -6.03 -11.03 -5.75
N VAL A 38 -4.74 -10.94 -6.05
CA VAL A 38 -4.30 -10.49 -7.37
C VAL A 38 -4.42 -11.60 -8.39
N SER A 39 -4.50 -11.23 -9.67
CA SER A 39 -4.55 -12.20 -10.75
C SER A 39 -3.21 -12.88 -10.91
N LYS A 40 -3.24 -14.16 -11.27
CA LYS A 40 -2.04 -14.91 -11.65
C LYS A 40 -1.83 -14.90 -13.15
N ASP A 41 -2.77 -14.33 -13.89
CA ASP A 41 -2.73 -14.29 -15.35
C ASP A 41 -1.94 -13.05 -15.79
N GLU A 42 -0.75 -13.26 -16.30
CA GLU A 42 0.12 -12.17 -16.70
C GLU A 42 -0.40 -11.39 -17.90
N SER A 43 -1.32 -11.96 -18.67
CA SER A 43 -1.97 -11.21 -19.74
C SER A 43 -2.86 -10.10 -19.19
N LYS A 44 -3.23 -10.17 -17.92
CA LYS A 44 -3.99 -9.15 -17.21
C LYS A 44 -3.07 -8.39 -16.27
N TYR A 45 -1.99 -7.85 -16.80
CA TYR A 45 -0.88 -7.35 -15.99
C TYR A 45 -1.29 -6.30 -14.95
N LEU A 46 -2.30 -5.46 -15.24
CA LEU A 46 -2.71 -4.42 -14.29
C LEU A 46 -3.25 -5.00 -12.98
N ILE A 47 -3.97 -6.12 -13.06
CA ILE A 47 -4.55 -6.71 -11.85
C ILE A 47 -3.68 -7.81 -11.25
N THR A 48 -2.45 -7.98 -11.73
CA THR A 48 -1.45 -8.77 -11.00
C THR A 48 -0.86 -7.99 -9.84
N GLY A 49 -1.14 -6.70 -9.75
CA GLY A 49 -0.61 -5.82 -8.74
C GLY A 49 -1.62 -5.43 -7.67
N ILE A 50 -1.08 -4.80 -6.63
CA ILE A 50 -1.87 -4.21 -5.56
C ILE A 50 -1.93 -2.72 -5.83
N HIS A 51 -3.13 -2.16 -5.86
CA HIS A 51 -3.33 -0.75 -6.15
C HIS A 51 -3.42 0.04 -4.86
N LEU A 52 -2.65 1.12 -4.78
CA LEU A 52 -2.69 2.08 -3.69
C LEU A 52 -3.27 3.37 -4.25
N LYS A 53 -4.46 3.71 -3.82
CA LYS A 53 -5.15 4.91 -4.28
C LYS A 53 -5.12 5.97 -3.19
N VAL A 54 -4.75 7.18 -3.59
CA VAL A 54 -4.67 8.31 -2.65
C VAL A 54 -5.92 9.15 -2.77
N ASN A 55 -6.60 9.30 -1.66
CA ASN A 55 -7.67 10.27 -1.52
C ASN A 55 -7.20 11.40 -0.63
N LYS A 56 -8.03 12.42 -0.48
CA LYS A 56 -7.67 13.60 0.29
C LYS A 56 -7.26 13.26 1.73
N ASN A 57 -8.00 12.36 2.37
CA ASN A 57 -7.80 12.05 3.77
C ASN A 57 -7.46 10.60 4.07
N GLU A 58 -7.34 9.76 3.03
CA GLU A 58 -7.18 8.34 3.24
C GLU A 58 -6.40 7.68 2.12
N ILE A 59 -5.89 6.50 2.42
CA ILE A 59 -5.25 5.64 1.44
C ILE A 59 -6.10 4.39 1.31
N LEU A 60 -6.37 4.00 0.07
CA LEU A 60 -7.14 2.81 -0.24
C LEU A 60 -6.21 1.78 -0.84
N ILE A 61 -6.27 0.56 -0.30
CA ILE A 61 -5.51 -0.56 -0.83
C ILE A 61 -6.49 -1.51 -1.47
N GLY A 62 -6.27 -1.83 -2.74
CA GLY A 62 -7.18 -2.70 -3.47
C GLY A 62 -6.46 -3.70 -4.33
N SER A 63 -7.08 -4.85 -4.51
CA SER A 63 -6.60 -5.88 -5.43
C SER A 63 -7.77 -6.72 -5.91
N THR A 64 -7.61 -7.33 -7.09
CA THR A 64 -8.65 -8.19 -7.65
C THR A 64 -8.03 -9.15 -8.65
N ASP A 65 -8.66 -10.31 -8.82
CA ASP A 65 -8.30 -11.24 -9.88
C ASP A 65 -9.38 -11.33 -10.96
N GLY A 66 -10.38 -10.44 -10.87
CA GLY A 66 -11.50 -10.44 -11.79
C GLY A 66 -12.71 -11.18 -11.28
N HIS A 67 -12.58 -12.02 -10.25
CA HIS A 67 -13.66 -12.81 -9.67
C HIS A 67 -13.97 -12.43 -8.24
N ARG A 68 -12.99 -11.90 -7.54
CA ARG A 68 -13.11 -11.43 -6.16
C ARG A 68 -12.21 -10.24 -5.99
N MET A 69 -12.40 -9.50 -4.90
CA MET A 69 -11.58 -8.34 -4.64
C MET A 69 -11.28 -8.20 -3.16
N PHE A 70 -10.18 -7.55 -2.87
CA PHE A 70 -9.79 -7.10 -1.55
C PHE A 70 -9.81 -5.58 -1.54
N TYR A 71 -10.26 -5.02 -0.44
CA TYR A 71 -10.34 -3.57 -0.29
C TYR A 71 -10.12 -3.22 1.17
N PHE A 72 -9.24 -2.26 1.41
CA PHE A 72 -8.94 -1.79 2.75
C PHE A 72 -8.61 -0.30 2.68
N GLN A 73 -9.14 0.47 3.63
CA GLN A 73 -8.87 1.89 3.67
C GLN A 73 -8.49 2.32 5.08
N PHE A 74 -7.60 3.29 5.17
CA PHE A 74 -7.24 3.87 6.46
C PHE A 74 -6.81 5.32 6.28
N PRO A 75 -6.88 6.13 7.37
CA PRO A 75 -6.51 7.53 7.30
C PRO A 75 -5.04 7.73 6.98
N LYS A 76 -4.73 8.74 6.19
CA LYS A 76 -3.35 9.05 5.82
C LYS A 76 -2.47 9.35 7.02
N ASP A 77 -3.01 10.03 8.01
CA ASP A 77 -2.25 10.53 9.14
C ASP A 77 -1.83 9.45 10.13
N VAL A 78 -2.44 8.27 10.05
CA VAL A 78 -2.12 7.18 10.99
C VAL A 78 -0.67 6.76 10.90
N LEU A 79 -0.10 6.77 9.72
CA LEU A 79 1.25 6.27 9.49
C LEU A 79 2.30 7.37 9.31
N GLY A 80 1.89 8.64 9.34
CA GLY A 80 2.82 9.75 9.25
C GLY A 80 3.45 9.98 7.89
N PHE A 81 2.94 9.32 6.86
CA PHE A 81 3.41 9.48 5.49
C PHE A 81 2.29 9.95 4.60
N GLU A 82 2.68 10.55 3.51
CA GLU A 82 1.73 10.97 2.49
C GLU A 82 2.18 10.47 1.14
N LEU A 83 1.44 9.53 0.60
CA LEU A 83 1.63 9.07 -0.76
C LEU A 83 1.13 10.17 -1.70
N LYS A 84 1.96 10.59 -2.64
CA LYS A 84 1.66 11.75 -3.48
C LYS A 84 0.83 11.44 -4.70
N LYS A 85 0.79 10.17 -5.13
CA LYS A 85 0.01 9.75 -6.29
C LYS A 85 -0.38 8.30 -6.16
N ASP A 86 -1.37 7.90 -6.94
CA ASP A 86 -1.78 6.50 -7.01
C ASP A 86 -0.66 5.67 -7.62
N ILE A 87 -0.45 4.48 -7.09
CA ILE A 87 0.52 3.55 -7.64
C ILE A 87 -0.03 2.13 -7.60
N THR A 88 0.49 1.29 -8.48
CA THR A 88 0.21 -0.15 -8.48
C THR A 88 1.53 -0.88 -8.34
N ILE A 89 1.65 -1.69 -7.30
CA ILE A 89 2.88 -2.42 -7.00
C ILE A 89 2.70 -3.91 -7.25
N PRO A 90 3.75 -4.62 -7.67
CA PRO A 90 3.62 -6.05 -7.97
C PRO A 90 3.19 -6.85 -6.75
N GLY A 91 2.12 -7.63 -6.90
CA GLY A 91 1.61 -8.45 -5.81
C GLY A 91 2.53 -9.61 -5.47
N SER A 92 3.34 -10.06 -6.43
CA SER A 92 4.24 -11.18 -6.22
C SER A 92 5.26 -10.94 -5.11
N ILE A 93 5.56 -9.66 -4.83
CA ILE A 93 6.53 -9.31 -3.78
C ILE A 93 6.06 -9.80 -2.41
N PHE A 94 4.76 -9.86 -2.19
CA PHE A 94 4.20 -10.20 -0.88
C PHE A 94 3.72 -11.64 -0.76
N LYS A 95 3.92 -12.46 -1.80
CA LYS A 95 3.46 -13.85 -1.75
C LYS A 95 4.33 -14.73 -0.87
N THR A 96 5.62 -14.44 -0.81
CA THR A 96 6.52 -15.12 0.12
C THR A 96 6.50 -14.39 1.44
N GLN A 97 6.20 -15.10 2.51
CA GLN A 97 6.12 -14.49 3.82
C GLN A 97 7.49 -14.03 4.30
N VAL A 98 7.54 -12.81 4.80
CA VAL A 98 8.73 -12.26 5.44
C VAL A 98 8.54 -12.36 6.93
N LYS A 99 9.30 -13.21 7.57
CA LYS A 99 9.15 -13.49 8.98
C LYS A 99 9.41 -12.24 9.82
N ASN A 100 8.55 -12.01 10.79
CA ASN A 100 8.61 -10.90 11.74
C ASN A 100 8.35 -9.52 11.14
N ALA A 101 8.00 -9.42 9.87
CA ALA A 101 7.66 -8.13 9.29
C ALA A 101 6.32 -7.64 9.82
N THR A 102 6.26 -6.38 10.22
CA THR A 102 5.02 -5.75 10.68
C THR A 102 4.63 -4.57 9.82
N LYS A 103 5.61 -3.92 9.18
CA LYS A 103 5.38 -2.75 8.33
C LYS A 103 6.17 -2.86 7.05
N VAL A 104 5.70 -2.14 6.05
CA VAL A 104 6.34 -2.08 4.75
C VAL A 104 6.52 -0.61 4.39
N LEU A 105 7.75 -0.22 4.12
CA LEU A 105 8.07 1.11 3.62
C LEU A 105 8.23 1.04 2.12
N ILE A 106 7.42 1.81 1.39
CA ILE A 106 7.46 1.86 -0.06
C ILE A 106 8.07 3.18 -0.47
N THR A 107 9.18 3.13 -1.17
CA THR A 107 9.81 4.32 -1.76
C THR A 107 9.69 4.23 -3.28
N ASP A 108 10.35 5.13 -4.00
CA ASP A 108 10.20 5.16 -5.47
C ASP A 108 10.63 3.86 -6.14
N ASP A 109 11.62 3.17 -5.60
CA ASP A 109 12.19 1.98 -6.25
C ASP A 109 12.43 0.79 -5.33
N LEU A 110 12.14 0.93 -4.03
CA LEU A 110 12.37 -0.13 -3.06
C LEU A 110 11.16 -0.37 -2.18
N ILE A 111 10.96 -1.62 -1.84
CA ILE A 111 10.00 -2.03 -0.81
C ILE A 111 10.82 -2.63 0.32
N THR A 112 10.73 -2.02 1.50
CA THR A 112 11.51 -2.41 2.66
C THR A 112 10.58 -3.00 3.71
N PHE A 113 10.90 -4.20 4.17
CA PHE A 113 10.15 -4.86 5.23
C PHE A 113 10.80 -4.53 6.57
N GLN A 114 9.98 -4.16 7.54
CA GLN A 114 10.44 -3.68 8.83
C GLN A 114 9.70 -4.34 9.98
N ASN A 115 10.36 -4.39 11.13
CA ASN A 115 9.73 -4.69 12.40
C ASN A 115 10.09 -3.56 13.34
N VAL A 116 9.07 -2.80 13.78
CA VAL A 116 9.25 -1.55 14.50
C VAL A 116 10.05 -0.61 13.61
N GLU A 117 11.27 -0.25 13.98
CA GLU A 117 12.12 0.61 13.14
C GLU A 117 13.31 -0.15 12.58
N ILE A 118 13.31 -1.47 12.74
CA ILE A 118 14.42 -2.31 12.30
C ILE A 118 14.11 -2.83 10.91
N LYS A 119 15.01 -2.57 9.98
CA LYS A 119 14.90 -3.09 8.63
C LYS A 119 15.21 -4.58 8.63
N ILE A 120 14.34 -5.37 8.02
CA ILE A 120 14.55 -6.81 7.85
C ILE A 120 15.18 -7.08 6.49
N SER A 121 14.58 -6.56 5.43
CA SER A 121 15.05 -6.78 4.06
C SER A 121 14.43 -5.73 3.15
N SER A 122 15.00 -5.60 1.95
CA SER A 122 14.48 -4.72 0.92
C SER A 122 14.46 -5.45 -0.41
N VAL A 123 13.45 -5.12 -1.22
CA VAL A 123 13.30 -5.69 -2.56
C VAL A 123 13.13 -4.54 -3.53
N PRO A 124 13.91 -4.48 -4.60
CA PRO A 124 13.66 -3.49 -5.65
C PRO A 124 12.37 -3.86 -6.38
N TYR A 125 11.65 -2.86 -6.81
CA TYR A 125 10.42 -3.09 -7.56
C TYR A 125 10.27 -2.05 -8.66
N ARG A 126 9.41 -2.39 -9.62
CA ARG A 126 9.01 -1.46 -10.66
C ARG A 126 7.50 -1.33 -10.60
N GLU A 127 7.03 -0.10 -10.56
CA GLU A 127 5.61 0.19 -10.58
C GLU A 127 4.96 -0.40 -11.84
N ILE A 128 3.75 -0.97 -11.69
CA ILE A 128 2.98 -1.44 -12.84
C ILE A 128 2.28 -0.21 -13.41
N GLU A 129 2.63 0.16 -14.63
CA GLU A 129 2.08 1.34 -15.28
C GLU A 129 0.76 1.02 -15.95
N GLY A 130 -0.11 2.03 -15.98
CA GLY A 130 -1.42 1.92 -16.58
C GLY A 130 -2.51 2.37 -15.63
N THR A 131 -3.74 2.38 -16.12
CA THR A 131 -4.88 2.78 -15.32
C THR A 131 -5.51 1.56 -14.67
N TYR A 132 -5.41 1.47 -13.36
CA TYR A 132 -5.99 0.37 -12.62
C TYR A 132 -7.53 0.46 -12.69
N PRO A 133 -8.22 -0.68 -12.87
CA PRO A 133 -9.69 -0.67 -12.92
C PRO A 133 -10.28 -0.08 -11.65
N ASN A 134 -11.39 0.62 -11.78
CA ASN A 134 -12.06 1.19 -10.63
C ASN A 134 -12.90 0.13 -9.94
N ILE A 135 -12.27 -0.67 -9.09
CA ILE A 135 -12.95 -1.75 -8.39
C ILE A 135 -13.94 -1.24 -7.34
N LEU A 136 -13.79 0.01 -6.90
CA LEU A 136 -14.69 0.56 -5.89
C LEU A 136 -16.11 0.71 -6.42
N GLN A 137 -16.28 0.84 -7.74
CA GLN A 137 -17.61 0.90 -8.34
C GLN A 137 -18.38 -0.41 -8.19
N LEU A 138 -17.68 -1.49 -7.89
CA LEU A 138 -18.32 -2.80 -7.71
C LEU A 138 -18.87 -2.99 -6.31
N ILE A 139 -18.54 -2.10 -5.39
CA ILE A 139 -18.99 -2.16 -4.00
C ILE A 139 -20.34 -1.47 -3.89
N PRO A 140 -21.41 -2.19 -3.51
CA PRO A 140 -22.71 -1.54 -3.30
C PRO A 140 -22.65 -0.48 -2.21
N ASP A 141 -23.38 0.61 -2.36
CA ASP A 141 -23.38 1.69 -1.39
C ASP A 141 -23.78 1.22 0.00
N SER A 142 -24.67 0.24 0.06
CA SER A 142 -25.09 -0.31 1.35
C SER A 142 -23.95 -0.95 2.12
N PHE A 143 -22.95 -1.47 1.43
CA PHE A 143 -21.78 -2.05 2.09
C PHE A 143 -20.83 -0.99 2.60
N THR A 144 -20.65 0.08 1.86
CA THR A 144 -19.74 1.14 2.28
C THR A 144 -20.25 1.86 3.52
N ASN A 145 -21.56 1.90 3.70
CA ASN A 145 -22.17 2.59 4.83
C ASN A 145 -22.37 1.68 6.05
N ASN A 146 -22.49 0.39 5.84
CA ASN A 146 -22.83 -0.56 6.90
C ASN A 146 -21.88 -1.76 6.94
N PHE A 147 -20.65 -1.54 6.58
CA PHE A 147 -19.68 -2.63 6.53
C PHE A 147 -19.36 -3.13 7.94
N GLU A 148 -19.53 -4.42 8.16
CA GLU A 148 -19.27 -5.08 9.43
C GLU A 148 -18.30 -6.25 9.29
N GLY A 149 -17.34 -6.13 8.40
CA GLY A 149 -16.33 -7.17 8.23
C GLY A 149 -16.79 -8.40 7.49
N LYS A 150 -17.78 -8.26 6.63
CA LYS A 150 -18.27 -9.38 5.84
C LYS A 150 -17.43 -9.57 4.58
N GLU A 151 -17.34 -10.80 4.15
CA GLU A 151 -16.70 -11.13 2.90
C GLU A 151 -17.68 -11.03 1.74
N PHE A 152 -17.18 -10.64 0.58
CA PHE A 152 -17.96 -10.57 -0.64
C PHE A 152 -17.32 -11.38 -1.74
N THR A 153 -18.14 -12.11 -2.48
CA THR A 153 -17.68 -12.86 -3.64
C THR A 153 -18.42 -12.35 -4.86
N PHE A 154 -17.68 -12.02 -5.91
CA PHE A 154 -18.25 -11.56 -7.17
C PHE A 154 -18.20 -12.70 -8.18
N ASN A 155 -19.33 -13.00 -8.76
CA ASN A 155 -19.43 -14.04 -9.78
C ASN A 155 -19.61 -13.45 -11.14
#